data_707477c6cef5c7f68eb33ee4c109d452
#
_entry.id   707477c6cef5c7f68eb33ee4c109d452
#
_cell.length_a   1.000
_cell.length_b   1.000
_cell.length_c   1.000
_cell.angle_alpha   90.00
_cell.angle_beta   90.00
_cell.angle_gamma   90.00
#
_symmetry.space_group_name_H-M   'P 1'
#
loop_
_entity.id
_entity.type
_entity.pdbx_description
1 polymer ?
#
loop_
_entity_poly.entity_id
_entity_poly.type
_entity_poly.pdbx_seq_one_letter_code
_entity_poly.pdbx_strand_id
1 'polypeptide(L)'
;IFGSLYYLCVTLLRFKNIMKLKNYLLLLALLLVVGVRAQVPSGNKYPKREFRGAWIQAVNGQFRGIPTERLKQILISQLNSLQEAGINAIIFQVRPEADALYASQHEPWSRFLTGTQGQMPSPMWDPMQFMIEECQKRNMEFHAWINPYRVKTSLKNKLAPEHIYHQHPEWFVTYGDQLYFDPALPESREHRSEERRVGK
;
A
#
# COMPACT_ATOMS: atom_id res chain seq x y z
N ILE A 1 -50.67 68.10 29.06
CA ILE A 1 -50.16 67.98 27.67
C ILE A 1 -48.66 67.81 27.67
N PHE A 2 -47.90 68.38 28.61
CA PHE A 2 -46.41 68.28 28.65
C PHE A 2 -45.85 66.88 29.03
N GLY A 3 -46.58 66.06 29.80
CA GLY A 3 -46.14 64.73 30.24
C GLY A 3 -46.11 63.68 29.12
N SER A 4 -47.02 63.80 28.15
CA SER A 4 -47.14 62.85 27.04
C SER A 4 -46.01 63.01 26.02
N LEU A 5 -45.53 64.24 25.77
CA LEU A 5 -44.43 64.50 24.86
C LEU A 5 -43.05 64.01 25.41
N TYR A 6 -42.86 64.12 26.72
CA TYR A 6 -41.65 63.61 27.36
C TYR A 6 -41.52 62.08 27.27
N TYR A 7 -42.62 61.37 27.53
CA TYR A 7 -42.65 59.89 27.39
C TYR A 7 -42.39 59.45 25.96
N LEU A 8 -42.95 60.19 24.97
CA LEU A 8 -42.73 59.86 23.56
C LEU A 8 -41.26 60.08 23.16
N CYS A 9 -40.62 61.14 23.66
CA CYS A 9 -39.22 61.47 23.38
C CYS A 9 -38.24 60.44 24.01
N VAL A 10 -38.53 60.03 25.24
CA VAL A 10 -37.70 59.02 25.96
C VAL A 10 -37.85 57.62 25.30
N THR A 11 -39.03 57.24 24.86
CA THR A 11 -39.24 55.99 24.15
C THR A 11 -38.58 55.99 22.78
N LEU A 12 -38.61 57.09 22.03
CA LEU A 12 -37.91 57.20 20.73
C LEU A 12 -36.39 57.19 20.89
N LEU A 13 -35.82 57.79 21.93
CA LEU A 13 -34.41 57.72 22.23
C LEU A 13 -33.98 56.30 22.64
N ARG A 14 -34.79 55.58 23.43
CA ARG A 14 -34.55 54.17 23.74
C ARG A 14 -34.56 53.28 22.49
N PHE A 15 -35.57 53.49 21.60
CA PHE A 15 -35.67 52.76 20.35
C PHE A 15 -34.44 53.00 19.43
N LYS A 16 -34.00 54.27 19.30
CA LYS A 16 -32.78 54.60 18.53
C LYS A 16 -31.52 53.91 19.10
N ASN A 17 -31.39 53.84 20.41
CA ASN A 17 -30.25 53.18 21.05
C ASN A 17 -30.32 51.67 20.91
N ILE A 18 -31.50 51.05 20.99
CA ILE A 18 -31.68 49.60 20.77
C ILE A 18 -31.39 49.22 19.32
N MET A 19 -31.82 50.04 18.34
CA MET A 19 -31.48 49.78 16.92
C MET A 19 -29.97 49.91 16.65
N LYS A 20 -29.28 50.89 17.27
CA LYS A 20 -27.82 51.03 17.18
C LYS A 20 -27.12 49.83 17.79
N LEU A 21 -27.52 49.38 18.98
CA LEU A 21 -26.96 48.21 19.65
C LEU A 21 -27.18 46.92 18.80
N LYS A 22 -28.34 46.75 18.22
CA LYS A 22 -28.63 45.61 17.32
C LYS A 22 -27.70 45.59 16.09
N ASN A 23 -27.46 46.78 15.50
CA ASN A 23 -26.52 46.91 14.37
C ASN A 23 -25.10 46.63 14.74
N TYR A 24 -24.65 47.08 15.94
CA TYR A 24 -23.30 46.75 16.44
C TYR A 24 -23.12 45.25 16.73
N LEU A 25 -24.15 44.59 17.29
CA LEU A 25 -24.11 43.15 17.54
C LEU A 25 -24.10 42.36 16.24
N LEU A 26 -24.83 42.80 15.21
CA LEU A 26 -24.80 42.20 13.86
C LEU A 26 -23.42 42.38 13.21
N LEU A 27 -22.83 43.54 13.32
CA LEU A 27 -21.49 43.82 12.81
C LEU A 27 -20.42 42.97 13.52
N LEU A 28 -20.52 42.85 14.85
CA LEU A 28 -19.63 41.99 15.65
C LEU A 28 -19.79 40.50 15.27
N ALA A 29 -21.03 40.03 15.09
CA ALA A 29 -21.29 38.68 14.64
C ALA A 29 -20.72 38.44 13.23
N LEU A 30 -20.82 39.41 12.31
CA LEU A 30 -20.26 39.32 10.97
C LEU A 30 -18.72 39.28 11.01
N LEU A 31 -18.08 40.09 11.88
CA LEU A 31 -16.64 40.09 12.09
C LEU A 31 -16.14 38.75 12.66
N LEU A 32 -16.89 38.15 13.59
CA LEU A 32 -16.57 36.83 14.15
C LEU A 32 -16.65 35.74 13.10
N VAL A 33 -17.66 35.75 12.22
CA VAL A 33 -17.82 34.79 11.12
C VAL A 33 -16.70 34.94 10.08
N VAL A 34 -16.28 36.16 9.77
CA VAL A 34 -15.16 36.43 8.85
C VAL A 34 -13.83 36.03 9.49
N GLY A 35 -13.65 36.31 10.80
CA GLY A 35 -12.45 35.92 11.55
C GLY A 35 -12.23 34.40 11.62
N VAL A 36 -13.30 33.62 11.77
CA VAL A 36 -13.21 32.13 11.78
C VAL A 36 -12.82 31.57 10.42
N ARG A 37 -13.17 32.24 9.31
CA ARG A 37 -12.72 31.82 7.97
C ARG A 37 -11.26 32.18 7.66
N ALA A 38 -10.68 33.12 8.37
CA ALA A 38 -9.28 33.56 8.12
C ALA A 38 -8.22 32.63 8.75
N GLN A 39 -8.62 31.62 9.50
CA GLN A 39 -7.69 30.65 10.13
C GLN A 39 -7.67 29.29 9.46
N VAL A 40 -8.07 29.17 8.19
CA VAL A 40 -7.68 28.00 7.41
C VAL A 40 -6.19 28.16 7.08
N PRO A 41 -5.28 27.32 7.61
CA PRO A 41 -3.88 27.42 7.26
C PRO A 41 -3.77 27.24 5.75
N SER A 42 -3.48 28.32 5.04
CA SER A 42 -3.14 28.29 3.63
C SER A 42 -1.75 27.67 3.51
N GLY A 43 -1.71 26.43 3.13
CA GLY A 43 -0.50 25.70 2.88
C GLY A 43 -0.50 24.33 3.59
N ASN A 44 -1.21 23.36 3.02
CA ASN A 44 -0.86 21.98 3.26
C ASN A 44 0.60 21.80 2.83
N LYS A 45 1.54 21.89 3.79
CA LYS A 45 2.96 21.53 3.60
C LYS A 45 3.10 20.03 3.26
N TYR A 46 2.03 19.26 3.40
CA TYR A 46 2.00 17.83 3.14
C TYR A 46 1.35 17.57 1.78
N PRO A 47 1.90 16.68 0.97
CA PRO A 47 1.29 16.29 -0.30
C PRO A 47 -0.13 15.77 -0.05
N LYS A 48 -1.08 16.15 -0.90
CA LYS A 48 -2.49 15.68 -0.82
C LYS A 48 -2.61 14.16 -0.88
N ARG A 49 -1.61 13.48 -1.46
CA ARG A 49 -1.45 12.04 -1.51
C ARG A 49 -0.05 11.69 -1.04
N GLU A 50 0.06 11.16 0.14
CA GLU A 50 1.30 10.66 0.70
C GLU A 50 1.35 9.14 0.47
N PHE A 51 2.48 8.65 -0.06
CA PHE A 51 2.75 7.22 -0.16
C PHE A 51 3.17 6.69 1.21
N ARG A 52 2.33 5.85 1.81
CA ARG A 52 2.60 5.15 3.06
C ARG A 52 2.59 3.65 2.79
N GLY A 53 3.77 3.13 2.47
CA GLY A 53 3.95 1.73 2.08
C GLY A 53 4.35 0.83 3.23
N ALA A 54 3.83 -0.40 3.25
CA ALA A 54 4.27 -1.47 4.14
C ALA A 54 4.76 -2.68 3.34
N TRP A 55 5.85 -3.30 3.83
CA TRP A 55 6.45 -4.48 3.21
C TRP A 55 5.88 -5.75 3.82
N ILE A 56 5.45 -6.69 2.98
CA ILE A 56 5.06 -8.04 3.37
C ILE A 56 5.97 -9.01 2.63
N GLN A 57 6.86 -9.65 3.37
CA GLN A 57 7.81 -10.64 2.83
C GLN A 57 7.21 -12.04 2.84
N ALA A 58 7.64 -12.90 1.91
CA ALA A 58 7.24 -14.30 1.83
C ALA A 58 8.26 -15.28 2.44
N VAL A 59 9.44 -14.76 2.77
CA VAL A 59 10.59 -15.54 3.28
C VAL A 59 10.53 -15.76 4.80
N ASN A 60 11.54 -16.44 5.37
CA ASN A 60 11.68 -16.68 6.81
C ASN A 60 10.55 -17.53 7.43
N GLY A 61 9.98 -18.44 6.65
CA GLY A 61 8.96 -19.38 7.13
C GLY A 61 7.57 -18.77 7.35
N GLN A 62 7.34 -17.52 6.92
CA GLN A 62 6.06 -16.83 7.16
C GLN A 62 4.87 -17.49 6.48
N PHE A 63 5.07 -18.16 5.34
CA PHE A 63 3.99 -18.80 4.58
C PHE A 63 4.10 -20.33 4.61
N ARG A 64 5.32 -20.83 4.77
CA ARG A 64 5.62 -22.25 4.64
C ARG A 64 4.87 -23.10 5.67
N GLY A 65 4.17 -24.13 5.16
CA GLY A 65 3.46 -25.10 6.00
C GLY A 65 2.16 -24.59 6.62
N ILE A 66 1.73 -23.38 6.26
CA ILE A 66 0.44 -22.84 6.70
C ILE A 66 -0.64 -23.28 5.69
N PRO A 67 -1.75 -23.90 6.13
CA PRO A 67 -2.86 -24.21 5.24
C PRO A 67 -3.39 -22.98 4.50
N THR A 68 -3.77 -23.14 3.23
CA THR A 68 -4.18 -22.04 2.33
C THR A 68 -5.21 -21.10 2.97
N GLU A 69 -6.28 -21.62 3.53
CA GLU A 69 -7.34 -20.79 4.11
C GLU A 69 -6.86 -20.02 5.36
N ARG A 70 -5.99 -20.64 6.14
CA ARG A 70 -5.38 -19.99 7.31
C ARG A 70 -4.43 -18.86 6.88
N LEU A 71 -3.64 -19.09 5.82
CA LEU A 71 -2.74 -18.08 5.28
C LEU A 71 -3.51 -16.88 4.72
N LYS A 72 -4.60 -17.12 3.98
CA LYS A 72 -5.51 -16.05 3.50
C LYS A 72 -6.04 -15.20 4.67
N GLN A 73 -6.50 -15.84 5.75
CA GLN A 73 -7.00 -15.14 6.94
C GLN A 73 -5.91 -14.28 7.61
N ILE A 74 -4.67 -14.79 7.70
CA ILE A 74 -3.53 -14.05 8.23
C ILE A 74 -3.26 -12.81 7.38
N LEU A 75 -3.21 -12.95 6.05
CA LEU A 75 -2.98 -11.84 5.14
C LEU A 75 -4.10 -10.80 5.21
N ILE A 76 -5.37 -11.21 5.27
CA ILE A 76 -6.50 -10.30 5.47
C ILE A 76 -6.36 -9.53 6.78
N SER A 77 -6.03 -10.22 7.87
CA SER A 77 -5.85 -9.59 9.19
C SER A 77 -4.71 -8.56 9.17
N GLN A 78 -3.58 -8.89 8.53
CA GLN A 78 -2.47 -7.96 8.35
C GLN A 78 -2.89 -6.72 7.54
N LEU A 79 -3.61 -6.91 6.43
CA LEU A 79 -4.09 -5.80 5.61
C LEU A 79 -5.06 -4.89 6.37
N ASN A 80 -5.96 -5.45 7.19
CA ASN A 80 -6.87 -4.67 8.02
C ASN A 80 -6.10 -3.82 9.04
N SER A 81 -5.15 -4.40 9.76
CA SER A 81 -4.32 -3.67 10.74
C SER A 81 -3.48 -2.58 10.07
N LEU A 82 -2.95 -2.84 8.88
CA LEU A 82 -2.19 -1.85 8.11
C LEU A 82 -3.09 -0.70 7.62
N GLN A 83 -4.31 -1.01 7.19
CA GLN A 83 -5.31 -0.01 6.80
C GLN A 83 -5.69 0.89 7.98
N GLU A 84 -5.94 0.31 9.15
CA GLU A 84 -6.22 1.04 10.39
C GLU A 84 -5.06 1.96 10.81
N ALA A 85 -3.82 1.53 10.56
CA ALA A 85 -2.62 2.33 10.75
C ALA A 85 -2.42 3.43 9.68
N GLY A 86 -3.32 3.53 8.70
CA GLY A 86 -3.27 4.53 7.64
C GLY A 86 -2.32 4.21 6.49
N ILE A 87 -1.86 2.97 6.36
CA ILE A 87 -1.07 2.50 5.20
C ILE A 87 -1.98 2.47 3.97
N ASN A 88 -1.47 2.93 2.83
CA ASN A 88 -2.20 3.00 1.57
C ASN A 88 -1.52 2.27 0.41
N ALA A 89 -0.38 1.64 0.65
CA ALA A 89 0.33 0.84 -0.34
C ALA A 89 0.97 -0.40 0.30
N ILE A 90 0.89 -1.53 -0.38
CA ILE A 90 1.49 -2.79 0.04
C ILE A 90 2.58 -3.19 -0.95
N ILE A 91 3.79 -3.41 -0.43
CA ILE A 91 4.91 -3.95 -1.21
C ILE A 91 5.03 -5.44 -0.85
N PHE A 92 4.45 -6.30 -1.69
CA PHE A 92 4.34 -7.74 -1.46
C PHE A 92 5.42 -8.51 -2.22
N GLN A 93 6.17 -9.36 -1.51
CA GLN A 93 7.21 -10.17 -2.13
C GLN A 93 6.60 -11.32 -2.93
N VAL A 94 6.60 -11.18 -4.24
CA VAL A 94 6.04 -12.18 -5.17
C VAL A 94 7.11 -13.10 -5.77
N ARG A 95 8.40 -12.68 -5.76
CA ARG A 95 9.53 -13.45 -6.30
C ARG A 95 10.75 -13.32 -5.41
N PRO A 96 10.85 -14.16 -4.38
CA PRO A 96 11.98 -14.14 -3.43
C PRO A 96 13.28 -14.69 -4.01
N GLU A 97 13.20 -15.68 -4.89
CA GLU A 97 14.27 -16.30 -5.65
C GLU A 97 13.90 -16.34 -7.14
N ALA A 98 14.53 -17.13 -7.97
CA ALA A 98 14.05 -17.41 -9.33
C ALA A 98 12.89 -18.40 -9.27
N ASP A 99 11.83 -18.01 -8.62
CA ASP A 99 10.60 -18.73 -8.38
C ASP A 99 9.46 -17.73 -8.12
N ALA A 100 8.21 -18.15 -8.17
CA ALA A 100 7.07 -17.27 -8.11
C ALA A 100 6.03 -17.68 -7.05
N LEU A 101 5.37 -16.71 -6.42
CA LEU A 101 4.18 -16.88 -5.59
C LEU A 101 2.90 -16.60 -6.39
N TYR A 102 2.92 -16.90 -7.66
CA TYR A 102 1.79 -16.80 -8.60
C TYR A 102 1.96 -17.82 -9.73
N ALA A 103 0.92 -18.05 -10.50
CA ALA A 103 0.95 -18.96 -11.65
C ALA A 103 1.80 -18.35 -12.78
N SER A 104 3.11 -18.56 -12.75
CA SER A 104 4.05 -18.13 -13.78
C SER A 104 4.19 -19.17 -14.88
N GLN A 105 4.36 -18.70 -16.13
CA GLN A 105 4.71 -19.56 -17.26
C GLN A 105 6.24 -19.73 -17.43
N HIS A 106 7.03 -18.92 -16.71
CA HIS A 106 8.49 -18.86 -16.86
C HIS A 106 9.24 -19.39 -15.65
N GLU A 107 8.63 -19.35 -14.46
CA GLU A 107 9.30 -19.70 -13.22
C GLU A 107 8.49 -20.71 -12.42
N PRO A 108 9.14 -21.64 -11.71
CA PRO A 108 8.48 -22.61 -10.86
C PRO A 108 7.79 -21.95 -9.65
N TRP A 109 6.85 -22.65 -9.03
CA TRP A 109 6.26 -22.26 -7.76
C TRP A 109 7.32 -22.12 -6.66
N SER A 110 7.21 -21.08 -5.87
CA SER A 110 8.18 -20.78 -4.83
C SER A 110 8.12 -21.79 -3.67
N ARG A 111 9.30 -22.27 -3.25
CA ARG A 111 9.46 -23.10 -2.07
C ARG A 111 9.03 -22.40 -0.77
N PHE A 112 8.97 -21.08 -0.76
CA PHE A 112 8.52 -20.32 0.40
C PHE A 112 7.02 -20.42 0.64
N LEU A 113 6.25 -20.86 -0.35
CA LEU A 113 4.83 -21.12 -0.23
C LEU A 113 4.54 -22.54 0.29
N THR A 114 5.13 -23.56 -0.36
CA THR A 114 4.80 -24.97 -0.10
C THR A 114 5.90 -25.73 0.64
N GLY A 115 7.12 -25.19 0.65
CA GLY A 115 8.31 -25.86 1.20
C GLY A 115 9.18 -26.53 0.14
N THR A 116 8.66 -26.77 -1.07
CA THR A 116 9.37 -27.39 -2.20
C THR A 116 9.18 -26.53 -3.44
N GLN A 117 10.27 -26.13 -4.10
CA GLN A 117 10.20 -25.36 -5.34
C GLN A 117 9.57 -26.22 -6.45
N GLY A 118 8.71 -25.62 -7.28
CA GLY A 118 7.94 -26.29 -8.33
C GLY A 118 6.63 -26.91 -7.82
N GLN A 119 6.47 -27.11 -6.51
CA GLN A 119 5.24 -27.67 -5.96
C GLN A 119 4.14 -26.61 -5.92
N MET A 120 3.06 -26.86 -6.64
CA MET A 120 1.84 -26.06 -6.62
C MET A 120 1.13 -26.14 -5.26
N PRO A 121 0.54 -25.04 -4.76
CA PRO A 121 -0.25 -25.08 -3.52
C PRO A 121 -1.51 -25.94 -3.69
N SER A 122 -1.92 -26.61 -2.61
CA SER A 122 -3.14 -27.43 -2.57
C SER A 122 -4.00 -27.07 -1.35
N PRO A 123 -5.24 -26.58 -1.55
CA PRO A 123 -5.89 -26.32 -2.86
C PRO A 123 -5.16 -25.22 -3.64
N MET A 124 -5.27 -25.28 -4.97
CA MET A 124 -4.66 -24.29 -5.87
C MET A 124 -5.22 -22.89 -5.58
N TRP A 125 -4.34 -21.93 -5.42
CA TRP A 125 -4.65 -20.51 -5.33
C TRP A 125 -3.45 -19.68 -5.76
N ASP A 126 -3.70 -18.43 -6.15
CA ASP A 126 -2.67 -17.49 -6.56
C ASP A 126 -2.51 -16.41 -5.48
N PRO A 127 -1.42 -16.45 -4.68
CA PRO A 127 -1.18 -15.45 -3.64
C PRO A 127 -1.08 -14.02 -4.14
N MET A 128 -0.48 -13.79 -5.31
CA MET A 128 -0.34 -12.45 -5.86
C MET A 128 -1.70 -11.89 -6.28
N GLN A 129 -2.48 -12.67 -7.03
CA GLN A 129 -3.83 -12.27 -7.45
C GLN A 129 -4.73 -12.00 -6.24
N PHE A 130 -4.69 -12.87 -5.24
CA PHE A 130 -5.42 -12.69 -3.99
C PHE A 130 -5.05 -11.38 -3.29
N MET A 131 -3.76 -11.05 -3.19
CA MET A 131 -3.31 -9.81 -2.55
C MET A 131 -3.69 -8.57 -3.34
N ILE A 132 -3.67 -8.62 -4.67
CA ILE A 132 -4.17 -7.54 -5.53
C ILE A 132 -5.64 -7.25 -5.23
N GLU A 133 -6.49 -8.30 -5.22
CA GLU A 133 -7.92 -8.17 -4.94
C GLU A 133 -8.20 -7.63 -3.52
N GLU A 134 -7.48 -8.14 -2.52
CA GLU A 134 -7.63 -7.69 -1.14
C GLU A 134 -7.14 -6.23 -0.92
N CYS A 135 -6.10 -5.81 -1.63
CA CYS A 135 -5.65 -4.42 -1.65
C CYS A 135 -6.70 -3.51 -2.31
N GLN A 136 -7.25 -3.92 -3.46
CA GLN A 136 -8.30 -3.16 -4.16
C GLN A 136 -9.55 -2.95 -3.30
N LYS A 137 -10.01 -3.98 -2.57
CA LYS A 137 -11.15 -3.87 -1.63
C LYS A 137 -10.93 -2.81 -0.54
N ARG A 138 -9.68 -2.49 -0.24
CA ARG A 138 -9.28 -1.52 0.81
C ARG A 138 -8.80 -0.18 0.25
N ASN A 139 -8.89 0.04 -1.07
CA ASN A 139 -8.32 1.20 -1.76
C ASN A 139 -6.82 1.38 -1.48
N MET A 140 -6.07 0.27 -1.35
CA MET A 140 -4.63 0.24 -1.23
C MET A 140 -3.97 -0.03 -2.58
N GLU A 141 -2.83 0.60 -2.84
CA GLU A 141 -1.98 0.26 -3.97
C GLU A 141 -1.25 -1.05 -3.71
N PHE A 142 -1.12 -1.88 -4.76
CA PHE A 142 -0.32 -3.10 -4.73
C PHE A 142 0.96 -2.91 -5.53
N HIS A 143 2.10 -3.20 -4.91
CA HIS A 143 3.42 -3.17 -5.53
C HIS A 143 4.08 -4.54 -5.42
N ALA A 144 4.41 -5.16 -6.55
CA ALA A 144 5.12 -6.43 -6.59
C ALA A 144 6.60 -6.24 -6.25
N TRP A 145 7.08 -6.90 -5.21
CA TRP A 145 8.50 -6.96 -4.88
C TRP A 145 9.13 -8.18 -5.54
N ILE A 146 10.10 -7.95 -6.40
CA ILE A 146 10.86 -8.95 -7.16
C ILE A 146 12.33 -8.85 -6.79
N ASN A 147 12.98 -9.99 -6.54
CA ASN A 147 14.43 -10.09 -6.48
C ASN A 147 14.95 -10.55 -7.86
N PRO A 148 15.44 -9.64 -8.69
CA PRO A 148 15.65 -9.95 -10.11
C PRO A 148 16.78 -10.94 -10.38
N TYR A 149 17.80 -10.98 -9.53
CA TYR A 149 19.01 -11.79 -9.80
C TYR A 149 19.23 -12.95 -8.83
N ARG A 150 18.53 -12.97 -7.69
CA ARG A 150 18.69 -14.05 -6.71
C ARG A 150 18.02 -15.33 -7.18
N VAL A 151 18.80 -16.43 -7.16
CA VAL A 151 18.33 -17.77 -7.56
C VAL A 151 18.24 -18.71 -6.36
N LYS A 152 19.26 -18.73 -5.52
CA LYS A 152 19.29 -19.52 -4.29
C LYS A 152 19.95 -18.72 -3.16
N THR A 153 19.35 -18.76 -2.00
CA THR A 153 19.94 -18.23 -0.76
C THR A 153 20.94 -19.20 -0.12
N SER A 154 20.93 -20.47 -0.53
CA SER A 154 21.95 -21.46 -0.20
C SER A 154 22.05 -22.49 -1.31
N LEU A 155 23.28 -22.88 -1.67
CA LEU A 155 23.56 -23.92 -2.66
C LEU A 155 22.97 -25.28 -2.27
N LYS A 156 22.68 -25.52 -0.99
CA LYS A 156 22.01 -26.74 -0.48
C LYS A 156 20.54 -26.83 -0.90
N ASN A 157 19.91 -25.72 -1.26
CA ASN A 157 18.52 -25.72 -1.71
C ASN A 157 18.43 -26.41 -3.07
N LYS A 158 17.52 -27.37 -3.21
CA LYS A 158 17.25 -28.04 -4.48
C LYS A 158 16.43 -27.11 -5.37
N LEU A 159 16.77 -27.06 -6.67
CA LEU A 159 15.97 -26.41 -7.70
C LEU A 159 14.96 -27.41 -8.25
N ALA A 160 13.81 -26.91 -8.67
CA ALA A 160 12.81 -27.69 -9.37
C ALA A 160 13.36 -28.21 -10.72
N PRO A 161 12.93 -29.38 -11.20
CA PRO A 161 13.41 -29.93 -12.47
C PRO A 161 13.20 -29.01 -13.67
N GLU A 162 12.13 -28.23 -13.65
CA GLU A 162 11.77 -27.25 -14.69
C GLU A 162 12.52 -25.93 -14.60
N HIS A 163 13.33 -25.72 -13.55
CA HIS A 163 14.05 -24.47 -13.36
C HIS A 163 15.03 -24.20 -14.48
N ILE A 164 15.06 -22.96 -15.00
CA ILE A 164 15.91 -22.55 -16.14
C ILE A 164 17.42 -22.84 -15.94
N TYR A 165 17.87 -22.95 -14.70
CA TYR A 165 19.26 -23.34 -14.39
C TYR A 165 19.68 -24.66 -15.04
N HIS A 166 18.76 -25.63 -15.20
CA HIS A 166 19.09 -26.92 -15.79
C HIS A 166 19.26 -26.85 -17.30
N GLN A 167 18.70 -25.81 -17.95
CA GLN A 167 18.83 -25.57 -19.39
C GLN A 167 20.04 -24.67 -19.71
N HIS A 168 20.28 -23.68 -18.87
CA HIS A 168 21.28 -22.63 -19.07
C HIS A 168 22.12 -22.40 -17.81
N PRO A 169 22.93 -23.37 -17.34
CA PRO A 169 23.77 -23.21 -16.16
C PRO A 169 24.80 -22.09 -16.32
N GLU A 170 25.21 -21.78 -17.56
CA GLU A 170 26.13 -20.71 -17.91
C GLU A 170 25.61 -19.30 -17.63
N TRP A 171 24.31 -19.15 -17.42
CA TRP A 171 23.71 -17.84 -17.07
C TRP A 171 23.85 -17.46 -15.60
N PHE A 172 24.50 -18.31 -14.82
CA PHE A 172 24.50 -18.16 -13.36
C PHE A 172 25.91 -18.08 -12.81
N VAL A 173 26.04 -17.29 -11.73
CA VAL A 173 27.29 -17.16 -10.97
C VAL A 173 27.06 -17.49 -9.51
N THR A 174 28.07 -18.12 -8.91
CA THR A 174 28.07 -18.43 -7.49
C THR A 174 28.83 -17.35 -6.74
N TYR A 175 28.23 -16.82 -5.66
CA TYR A 175 28.89 -15.92 -4.74
C TYR A 175 28.69 -16.43 -3.30
N GLY A 176 29.75 -16.86 -2.67
CA GLY A 176 29.72 -17.56 -1.38
C GLY A 176 28.88 -18.84 -1.46
N ASP A 177 27.87 -18.96 -0.61
CA ASP A 177 26.92 -20.09 -0.58
C ASP A 177 25.62 -19.78 -1.36
N GLN A 178 25.64 -18.80 -2.25
CA GLN A 178 24.46 -18.33 -2.96
C GLN A 178 24.64 -18.41 -4.48
N LEU A 179 23.53 -18.53 -5.19
CA LEU A 179 23.47 -18.56 -6.66
C LEU A 179 22.69 -17.35 -7.18
N TYR A 180 23.20 -16.72 -8.22
CA TYR A 180 22.61 -15.55 -8.86
C TYR A 180 22.60 -15.70 -10.37
N PHE A 181 21.64 -15.06 -11.05
CA PHE A 181 21.78 -14.76 -12.48
C PHE A 181 22.96 -13.80 -12.68
N ASP A 182 23.76 -14.04 -13.71
CA ASP A 182 24.86 -13.13 -14.09
C ASP A 182 24.27 -11.91 -14.80
N PRO A 183 24.33 -10.71 -14.21
CA PRO A 183 23.81 -9.50 -14.84
C PRO A 183 24.67 -9.00 -16.01
N ALA A 184 25.90 -9.52 -16.18
CA ALA A 184 26.77 -9.17 -17.30
C ALA A 184 26.28 -9.81 -18.62
N LEU A 185 25.62 -10.97 -18.55
CA LEU A 185 25.14 -11.69 -19.72
C LEU A 185 23.84 -11.08 -20.28
N PRO A 186 23.80 -10.74 -21.60
CA PRO A 186 22.59 -10.23 -22.24
C PRO A 186 21.40 -11.18 -22.12
N GLU A 187 21.61 -12.47 -22.34
CA GLU A 187 20.58 -13.54 -22.32
C GLU A 187 19.93 -13.65 -20.93
N SER A 188 20.73 -13.57 -19.88
CA SER A 188 20.26 -13.54 -18.50
C SER A 188 19.37 -12.32 -18.23
N ARG A 189 19.77 -11.13 -18.73
CA ARG A 189 18.97 -9.91 -18.60
C ARG A 189 17.67 -9.97 -19.40
N GLU A 190 17.71 -10.53 -20.60
CA GLU A 190 16.54 -10.67 -21.47
C GLU A 190 15.51 -11.61 -20.86
N HIS A 191 15.91 -12.79 -20.40
CA HIS A 191 15.03 -13.73 -19.69
C HIS A 191 14.34 -13.05 -18.50
N ARG A 192 15.08 -12.27 -17.71
CA ARG A 192 14.53 -11.53 -16.57
C ARG A 192 13.59 -10.38 -16.99
N SER A 193 13.81 -9.81 -18.17
CA SER A 193 12.96 -8.75 -18.75
C SER A 193 11.65 -9.31 -19.31
N GLU A 194 11.70 -10.43 -20.02
CA GLU A 194 10.52 -11.12 -20.59
C GLU A 194 9.50 -11.42 -19.50
N GLU A 195 9.93 -12.01 -18.41
CA GLU A 195 9.07 -12.35 -17.30
C GLU A 195 8.39 -11.14 -16.67
N ARG A 196 9.06 -9.97 -16.60
CA ARG A 196 8.45 -8.72 -16.13
C ARG A 196 7.32 -8.25 -17.04
N ARG A 197 7.38 -8.54 -18.35
CA ARG A 197 6.39 -8.11 -19.35
C ARG A 197 5.13 -8.96 -19.33
N VAL A 198 5.26 -10.25 -19.01
CA VAL A 198 4.14 -11.21 -19.00
C VAL A 198 3.24 -11.04 -17.78
N GLY A 199 3.70 -10.45 -16.72
CA GLY A 199 2.92 -10.15 -15.51
C GLY A 199 2.04 -8.89 -15.56
N LYS A 200 1.69 -8.41 -16.76
CA LYS A 200 0.82 -7.24 -16.95
C LYS A 200 -0.57 -7.65 -17.38
#